data_9bf86758db7049f84b9e5d467c2a02f0
#
_entry.id   9bf86758db7049f84b9e5d467c2a02f0
#
_cell.length_a   1.000
_cell.length_b   1.000
_cell.length_c   1.000
_cell.angle_alpha   90.00
_cell.angle_beta   90.00
_cell.angle_gamma   90.00
#
_symmetry.space_group_name_H-M   'P 1'
#
loop_
_entity.id
_entity.type
_entity.pdbx_description
1 polymer ?
#
loop_
_entity_poly.entity_id
_entity_poly.type
_entity_poly.pdbx_seq_one_letter_code
_entity_poly.pdbx_strand_id
1 'polypeptide(L)'
;MLMLLGATSLSGQQHEADKAWTEGRYETARIGYERVLQEDPNAARANLRLGILLSWKGKLDSSLVLIGRARIADPHDSEMRLAHARVHSWNKQYDVALALYDSMLTEQPGHRDAELARSQTLSWAGRLEEADSTYRVLIEKDPADRDARLGQAQVRAWRGKLEAAEQAYRAILERNPQDADASAGLAYVYYWQGDLAQARREAETALAVDSLHRGARELRHTLTEANRPAVEATAAWSNDSDRNTSFWQTLGSSAVIAKGLSAFGSVNALETSDPSRDATRVGAEAGLSLALGRVTLSGAAGARRIVPEVADPRTSATYRARLGYRPVSALGFNAGYSRSPFDEIAALMERALDLELLEAGFDARPFTGSSIYAAGSELWLSDGNNRTGVLAGITQKLGRRLSVGLFGRTLSFERRGTGYFSPDRFSVLEATASYHVDTRTWGGSLGGGLGGQQVGKGGAAQTEWHLEGRVGRRWGIGNRIELFGLITNSAVSSTSGAFRYRSAGLTLRLGL
;
A
#
# COMPACT_ATOMS: atom_id res chain seq x y z
N MET A 1 -45.51 -38.84 38.49
CA MET A 1 -45.49 -37.38 38.50
C MET A 1 -44.88 -36.94 37.17
N LEU A 2 -45.71 -36.81 36.10
CA LEU A 2 -45.27 -36.34 34.77
C LEU A 2 -45.02 -34.84 34.89
N MET A 3 -43.77 -34.43 34.61
CA MET A 3 -43.48 -33.04 34.32
C MET A 3 -44.11 -32.70 32.95
N LEU A 4 -45.15 -31.90 32.98
CA LEU A 4 -45.65 -31.14 31.85
C LEU A 4 -44.63 -30.03 31.55
N LEU A 5 -43.63 -30.32 30.69
CA LEU A 5 -42.87 -29.28 29.99
C LEU A 5 -43.84 -28.59 29.03
N GLY A 6 -44.37 -27.44 29.44
CA GLY A 6 -45.22 -26.62 28.58
C GLY A 6 -44.46 -26.26 27.32
N ALA A 7 -44.87 -26.82 26.18
CA ALA A 7 -44.47 -26.35 24.85
C ALA A 7 -44.97 -24.91 24.72
N THR A 8 -44.08 -23.91 24.78
CA THR A 8 -44.44 -22.55 24.43
C THR A 8 -44.90 -22.55 22.99
N SER A 9 -46.04 -21.90 22.70
CA SER A 9 -46.52 -21.79 21.33
C SER A 9 -45.48 -21.07 20.46
N LEU A 10 -45.46 -21.34 19.18
CA LEU A 10 -44.57 -20.68 18.21
C LEU A 10 -44.57 -19.16 18.36
N SER A 11 -45.72 -18.55 18.59
CA SER A 11 -45.90 -17.13 18.88
C SER A 11 -45.23 -16.72 20.19
N GLY A 12 -45.26 -17.58 21.23
CA GLY A 12 -44.55 -17.30 22.49
C GLY A 12 -43.01 -17.39 22.35
N GLN A 13 -42.52 -18.33 21.59
CA GLN A 13 -41.06 -18.44 21.30
C GLN A 13 -40.54 -17.23 20.49
N GLN A 14 -41.33 -16.78 19.50
CA GLN A 14 -40.99 -15.59 18.74
C GLN A 14 -41.01 -14.34 19.62
N HIS A 15 -41.99 -14.18 20.49
CA HIS A 15 -42.08 -13.05 21.41
C HIS A 15 -40.87 -13.00 22.36
N GLU A 16 -40.44 -14.12 22.89
CA GLU A 16 -39.25 -14.18 23.78
C GLU A 16 -37.96 -13.85 23.00
N ALA A 17 -37.82 -14.30 21.74
CA ALA A 17 -36.72 -13.96 20.89
C ALA A 17 -36.69 -12.46 20.54
N ASP A 18 -37.84 -11.85 20.24
CA ASP A 18 -37.98 -10.42 19.98
C ASP A 18 -37.68 -9.59 21.23
N LYS A 19 -38.08 -10.02 22.41
CA LYS A 19 -37.72 -9.40 23.68
C LYS A 19 -36.22 -9.44 23.92
N ALA A 20 -35.59 -10.60 23.71
CA ALA A 20 -34.13 -10.73 23.80
C ALA A 20 -33.40 -9.82 22.81
N TRP A 21 -33.93 -9.67 21.60
CA TRP A 21 -33.42 -8.72 20.60
C TRP A 21 -33.46 -7.27 21.08
N THR A 22 -34.61 -6.82 21.57
CA THR A 22 -34.77 -5.44 22.06
C THR A 22 -33.94 -5.13 23.28
N GLU A 23 -33.65 -6.12 24.11
CA GLU A 23 -32.77 -6.00 25.28
C GLU A 23 -31.26 -6.15 24.92
N GLY A 24 -30.90 -6.29 23.63
CA GLY A 24 -29.53 -6.44 23.18
C GLY A 24 -28.91 -7.81 23.50
N ARG A 25 -29.68 -8.78 23.96
CA ARG A 25 -29.24 -10.16 24.25
C ARG A 25 -29.23 -11.00 22.96
N TYR A 26 -28.36 -10.60 22.02
CA TYR A 26 -28.36 -11.09 20.63
C TYR A 26 -28.08 -12.59 20.50
N GLU A 27 -27.30 -13.21 21.39
CA GLU A 27 -27.07 -14.64 21.33
C GLU A 27 -28.30 -15.43 21.79
N THR A 28 -29.02 -14.95 22.80
CA THR A 28 -30.32 -15.53 23.22
C THR A 28 -31.36 -15.37 22.11
N ALA A 29 -31.42 -14.18 21.49
CA ALA A 29 -32.31 -13.91 20.36
C ALA A 29 -32.03 -14.86 19.20
N ARG A 30 -30.75 -15.08 18.85
CA ARG A 30 -30.32 -16.00 17.79
C ARG A 30 -30.87 -17.41 18.01
N ILE A 31 -30.65 -17.96 19.20
CA ILE A 31 -31.14 -19.30 19.56
C ILE A 31 -32.68 -19.38 19.49
N GLY A 32 -33.35 -18.32 19.94
CA GLY A 32 -34.82 -18.22 19.84
C GLY A 32 -35.31 -18.22 18.40
N TYR A 33 -34.72 -17.39 17.54
CA TYR A 33 -35.12 -17.36 16.13
C TYR A 33 -34.77 -18.66 15.37
N GLU A 34 -33.65 -19.32 15.71
CA GLU A 34 -33.32 -20.63 15.13
C GLU A 34 -34.39 -21.68 15.46
N ARG A 35 -34.93 -21.69 16.70
CA ARG A 35 -36.03 -22.58 17.09
C ARG A 35 -37.31 -22.26 16.32
N VAL A 36 -37.67 -20.98 16.22
CA VAL A 36 -38.83 -20.54 15.43
C VAL A 36 -38.72 -21.05 13.99
N LEU A 37 -37.53 -20.93 13.37
CA LEU A 37 -37.30 -21.36 11.99
C LEU A 37 -37.22 -22.89 11.82
N GLN A 38 -37.03 -23.66 12.88
CA GLN A 38 -37.19 -25.14 12.85
C GLN A 38 -38.65 -25.56 12.74
N GLU A 39 -39.58 -24.80 13.35
CA GLU A 39 -41.00 -25.05 13.31
C GLU A 39 -41.65 -24.38 12.10
N ASP A 40 -41.29 -23.12 11.79
CA ASP A 40 -41.75 -22.37 10.60
C ASP A 40 -40.56 -21.76 9.86
N PRO A 41 -40.03 -22.45 8.83
CA PRO A 41 -38.92 -21.94 8.01
C PRO A 41 -39.22 -20.64 7.25
N ASN A 42 -40.49 -20.24 7.14
CA ASN A 42 -40.94 -19.03 6.43
C ASN A 42 -41.27 -17.87 7.38
N ALA A 43 -41.10 -18.02 8.69
CA ALA A 43 -41.32 -16.95 9.66
C ALA A 43 -40.52 -15.71 9.27
N ALA A 44 -41.15 -14.70 8.68
CA ALA A 44 -40.51 -13.54 8.07
C ALA A 44 -39.61 -12.80 9.05
N ARG A 45 -40.14 -12.52 10.25
CA ARG A 45 -39.40 -11.75 11.27
C ARG A 45 -38.19 -12.53 11.79
N ALA A 46 -38.32 -13.84 12.00
CA ALA A 46 -37.20 -14.68 12.46
C ALA A 46 -36.11 -14.77 11.38
N ASN A 47 -36.48 -14.95 10.11
CA ASN A 47 -35.55 -14.89 8.98
C ASN A 47 -34.83 -13.54 8.90
N LEU A 48 -35.54 -12.40 9.03
CA LEU A 48 -34.94 -11.08 9.03
C LEU A 48 -33.92 -10.92 10.16
N ARG A 49 -34.35 -11.18 11.41
CA ARG A 49 -33.48 -10.95 12.58
C ARG A 49 -32.26 -11.87 12.59
N LEU A 50 -32.43 -13.16 12.27
CA LEU A 50 -31.32 -14.08 12.16
C LEU A 50 -30.38 -13.69 10.99
N GLY A 51 -30.92 -13.26 9.87
CA GLY A 51 -30.16 -12.75 8.72
C GLY A 51 -29.30 -11.54 9.12
N ILE A 52 -29.86 -10.57 9.86
CA ILE A 52 -29.10 -9.43 10.37
C ILE A 52 -27.96 -9.88 11.31
N LEU A 53 -28.22 -10.81 12.24
CA LEU A 53 -27.17 -11.32 13.14
C LEU A 53 -26.05 -12.04 12.39
N LEU A 54 -26.37 -12.76 11.31
CA LEU A 54 -25.37 -13.39 10.46
C LEU A 54 -24.54 -12.35 9.69
N SER A 55 -25.15 -11.26 9.25
CA SER A 55 -24.42 -10.19 8.57
C SER A 55 -23.38 -9.54 9.49
N TRP A 56 -23.71 -9.32 10.76
CA TRP A 56 -22.78 -8.79 11.76
C TRP A 56 -21.60 -9.75 12.03
N LYS A 57 -21.80 -11.06 11.85
CA LYS A 57 -20.74 -12.07 11.92
C LYS A 57 -19.97 -12.25 10.61
N GLY A 58 -20.24 -11.44 9.59
CA GLY A 58 -19.61 -11.49 8.27
C GLY A 58 -20.07 -12.66 7.38
N LYS A 59 -21.11 -13.39 7.77
CA LYS A 59 -21.70 -14.48 6.99
C LYS A 59 -22.73 -13.94 5.98
N LEU A 60 -22.27 -13.12 5.05
CA LEU A 60 -23.12 -12.31 4.18
C LEU A 60 -23.97 -13.14 3.24
N ASP A 61 -23.43 -14.20 2.64
CA ASP A 61 -24.22 -15.09 1.73
C ASP A 61 -25.38 -15.78 2.46
N SER A 62 -25.10 -16.31 3.67
CA SER A 62 -26.16 -16.91 4.50
C SER A 62 -27.19 -15.87 4.95
N SER A 63 -26.75 -14.65 5.24
CA SER A 63 -27.62 -13.52 5.57
C SER A 63 -28.56 -13.19 4.40
N LEU A 64 -28.04 -13.11 3.16
CA LEU A 64 -28.82 -12.83 1.96
C LEU A 64 -29.91 -13.88 1.73
N VAL A 65 -29.63 -15.16 1.98
CA VAL A 65 -30.63 -16.23 1.86
C VAL A 65 -31.79 -16.01 2.84
N LEU A 66 -31.49 -15.73 4.11
CA LEU A 66 -32.54 -15.57 5.14
C LEU A 66 -33.34 -14.28 4.91
N ILE A 67 -32.66 -13.13 4.69
CA ILE A 67 -33.36 -11.87 4.44
C ILE A 67 -34.14 -11.93 3.12
N GLY A 68 -33.65 -12.66 2.12
CA GLY A 68 -34.38 -12.92 0.89
C GLY A 68 -35.70 -13.67 1.15
N ARG A 69 -35.69 -14.70 2.01
CA ARG A 69 -36.93 -15.40 2.45
C ARG A 69 -37.86 -14.46 3.20
N ALA A 70 -37.36 -13.65 4.13
CA ALA A 70 -38.16 -12.67 4.84
C ALA A 70 -38.86 -11.70 3.85
N ARG A 71 -38.15 -11.20 2.86
CA ARG A 71 -38.70 -10.30 1.83
C ARG A 71 -39.71 -10.93 0.90
N ILE A 72 -39.58 -12.23 0.64
CA ILE A 72 -40.59 -12.97 -0.17
C ILE A 72 -41.92 -13.08 0.63
N ALA A 73 -41.82 -13.30 1.95
CA ALA A 73 -43.01 -13.42 2.82
C ALA A 73 -43.70 -12.05 3.03
N ASP A 74 -42.94 -10.94 3.09
CA ASP A 74 -43.50 -9.59 3.13
C ASP A 74 -42.69 -8.64 2.21
N PRO A 75 -43.10 -8.53 0.92
CA PRO A 75 -42.37 -7.75 -0.07
C PRO A 75 -42.37 -6.22 0.15
N HIS A 76 -43.33 -5.71 0.90
CA HIS A 76 -43.52 -4.26 1.13
C HIS A 76 -42.95 -3.78 2.47
N ASP A 77 -42.50 -4.68 3.33
CA ASP A 77 -41.87 -4.30 4.60
C ASP A 77 -40.59 -3.52 4.35
N SER A 78 -40.57 -2.28 4.81
CA SER A 78 -39.44 -1.35 4.57
C SER A 78 -38.16 -1.80 5.31
N GLU A 79 -38.27 -2.43 6.50
CA GLU A 79 -37.13 -2.93 7.24
C GLU A 79 -36.45 -4.10 6.52
N MET A 80 -37.24 -5.04 5.98
CA MET A 80 -36.74 -6.19 5.22
C MET A 80 -36.08 -5.76 3.92
N ARG A 81 -36.68 -4.81 3.20
CA ARG A 81 -36.12 -4.24 1.95
C ARG A 81 -34.79 -3.52 2.22
N LEU A 82 -34.76 -2.66 3.26
CA LEU A 82 -33.57 -1.93 3.64
C LEU A 82 -32.45 -2.85 4.09
N ALA A 83 -32.76 -3.87 4.93
CA ALA A 83 -31.78 -4.86 5.37
C ALA A 83 -31.21 -5.65 4.19
N HIS A 84 -32.05 -6.07 3.23
CA HIS A 84 -31.63 -6.79 2.04
C HIS A 84 -30.64 -5.97 1.20
N ALA A 85 -30.99 -4.71 0.92
CA ALA A 85 -30.12 -3.79 0.17
C ALA A 85 -28.80 -3.53 0.90
N ARG A 86 -28.83 -3.34 2.24
CA ARG A 86 -27.61 -3.16 3.07
C ARG A 86 -26.67 -4.36 2.99
N VAL A 87 -27.20 -5.60 3.06
CA VAL A 87 -26.35 -6.80 3.01
C VAL A 87 -25.76 -6.99 1.60
N HIS A 88 -26.48 -6.70 0.52
CA HIS A 88 -25.90 -6.64 -0.82
C HIS A 88 -24.74 -5.62 -0.90
N SER A 89 -24.91 -4.45 -0.31
CA SER A 89 -23.87 -3.43 -0.24
C SER A 89 -22.62 -3.93 0.51
N TRP A 90 -22.79 -4.56 1.67
CA TRP A 90 -21.69 -5.14 2.46
C TRP A 90 -21.01 -6.32 1.74
N ASN A 91 -21.77 -7.07 0.94
CA ASN A 91 -21.25 -8.14 0.07
C ASN A 91 -20.64 -7.61 -1.24
N LYS A 92 -20.46 -6.29 -1.36
CA LYS A 92 -19.87 -5.58 -2.52
C LYS A 92 -20.66 -5.74 -3.83
N GLN A 93 -21.91 -6.14 -3.74
CA GLN A 93 -22.87 -6.20 -4.85
C GLN A 93 -23.55 -4.83 -5.00
N TYR A 94 -22.73 -3.79 -5.26
CA TYR A 94 -23.16 -2.40 -5.18
C TYR A 94 -24.28 -2.05 -6.15
N ASP A 95 -24.23 -2.53 -7.38
CA ASP A 95 -25.27 -2.22 -8.38
C ASP A 95 -26.63 -2.81 -7.98
N VAL A 96 -26.63 -4.03 -7.42
CA VAL A 96 -27.85 -4.66 -6.89
C VAL A 96 -28.40 -3.86 -5.71
N ALA A 97 -27.54 -3.46 -4.79
CA ALA A 97 -27.92 -2.67 -3.63
C ALA A 97 -28.51 -1.31 -4.04
N LEU A 98 -27.87 -0.61 -4.99
CA LEU A 98 -28.33 0.68 -5.49
C LEU A 98 -29.71 0.56 -6.16
N ALA A 99 -29.92 -0.46 -7.00
CA ALA A 99 -31.23 -0.71 -7.62
C ALA A 99 -32.33 -0.98 -6.59
N LEU A 100 -32.01 -1.69 -5.50
CA LEU A 100 -32.96 -1.94 -4.41
C LEU A 100 -33.29 -0.63 -3.65
N TYR A 101 -32.32 0.21 -3.35
CA TYR A 101 -32.56 1.53 -2.75
C TYR A 101 -33.38 2.43 -3.68
N ASP A 102 -33.05 2.47 -4.98
CA ASP A 102 -33.79 3.28 -5.96
C ASP A 102 -35.26 2.85 -6.05
N SER A 103 -35.54 1.54 -6.03
CA SER A 103 -36.91 1.01 -5.97
C SER A 103 -37.65 1.46 -4.70
N MET A 104 -36.97 1.39 -3.53
CA MET A 104 -37.56 1.87 -2.26
C MET A 104 -37.88 3.36 -2.31
N LEU A 105 -36.96 4.17 -2.83
CA LEU A 105 -37.08 5.62 -2.89
C LEU A 105 -38.11 6.08 -3.94
N THR A 106 -38.40 5.28 -4.95
CA THR A 106 -39.47 5.52 -5.91
C THR A 106 -40.85 5.37 -5.23
N GLU A 107 -40.99 4.36 -4.37
CA GLU A 107 -42.25 4.12 -3.65
C GLU A 107 -42.42 5.01 -2.41
N GLN A 108 -41.30 5.31 -1.74
CA GLN A 108 -41.25 6.13 -0.51
C GLN A 108 -40.20 7.25 -0.66
N PRO A 109 -40.52 8.32 -1.39
CA PRO A 109 -39.62 9.46 -1.52
C PRO A 109 -39.31 10.08 -0.14
N GLY A 110 -38.03 10.33 0.12
CA GLY A 110 -37.61 10.93 1.38
C GLY A 110 -37.41 9.92 2.53
N HIS A 111 -37.39 8.61 2.26
CA HIS A 111 -37.03 7.62 3.27
C HIS A 111 -35.53 7.79 3.65
N ARG A 112 -35.28 8.56 4.74
CA ARG A 112 -33.94 8.99 5.17
C ARG A 112 -32.91 7.85 5.21
N ASP A 113 -33.29 6.72 5.82
CA ASP A 113 -32.34 5.60 5.98
C ASP A 113 -31.93 4.93 4.65
N ALA A 114 -32.86 4.93 3.66
CA ALA A 114 -32.57 4.44 2.33
C ALA A 114 -31.70 5.45 1.55
N GLU A 115 -31.98 6.75 1.64
CA GLU A 115 -31.17 7.81 1.03
C GLU A 115 -29.74 7.81 1.60
N LEU A 116 -29.59 7.68 2.93
CA LEU A 116 -28.28 7.62 3.60
C LEU A 116 -27.50 6.37 3.20
N ALA A 117 -28.14 5.19 3.25
CA ALA A 117 -27.50 3.92 2.89
C ALA A 117 -27.10 3.86 1.41
N ARG A 118 -27.94 4.45 0.53
CA ARG A 118 -27.61 4.62 -0.90
C ARG A 118 -26.37 5.49 -1.08
N SER A 119 -26.29 6.62 -0.41
CA SER A 119 -25.14 7.54 -0.46
C SER A 119 -23.85 6.84 0.01
N GLN A 120 -23.95 6.08 1.09
CA GLN A 120 -22.84 5.27 1.60
C GLN A 120 -22.41 4.18 0.61
N THR A 121 -23.37 3.52 -0.04
CA THR A 121 -23.11 2.50 -1.06
C THR A 121 -22.41 3.07 -2.28
N LEU A 122 -22.82 4.26 -2.76
CA LEU A 122 -22.12 5.02 -3.81
C LEU A 122 -20.66 5.29 -3.43
N SER A 123 -20.43 5.67 -2.16
CA SER A 123 -19.08 5.91 -1.65
C SER A 123 -18.21 4.66 -1.72
N TRP A 124 -18.73 3.51 -1.32
CA TRP A 124 -18.02 2.22 -1.36
C TRP A 124 -17.84 1.67 -2.78
N ALA A 125 -18.75 2.00 -3.70
CA ALA A 125 -18.64 1.71 -5.11
C ALA A 125 -17.60 2.57 -5.85
N GLY A 126 -17.02 3.58 -5.17
CA GLY A 126 -16.08 4.53 -5.76
C GLY A 126 -16.74 5.65 -6.58
N ARG A 127 -18.08 5.74 -6.58
CA ARG A 127 -18.86 6.80 -7.26
C ARG A 127 -18.92 8.04 -6.38
N LEU A 128 -17.72 8.59 -6.07
CA LEU A 128 -17.54 9.60 -5.01
C LEU A 128 -18.20 10.94 -5.31
N GLU A 129 -18.26 11.34 -6.59
CA GLU A 129 -18.94 12.58 -7.01
C GLU A 129 -20.44 12.51 -6.75
N GLU A 130 -21.04 11.39 -7.08
CA GLU A 130 -22.48 11.16 -6.87
C GLU A 130 -22.77 11.06 -5.37
N ALA A 131 -21.93 10.34 -4.61
CA ALA A 131 -22.06 10.25 -3.17
C ALA A 131 -22.01 11.65 -2.49
N ASP A 132 -21.04 12.50 -2.86
CA ASP A 132 -20.93 13.87 -2.33
C ASP A 132 -22.21 14.69 -2.62
N SER A 133 -22.76 14.53 -3.84
CA SER A 133 -24.00 15.23 -4.22
C SER A 133 -25.22 14.72 -3.44
N THR A 134 -25.34 13.40 -3.23
CA THR A 134 -26.48 12.84 -2.46
C THR A 134 -26.39 13.20 -0.98
N TYR A 135 -25.20 13.17 -0.37
CA TYR A 135 -25.03 13.65 1.00
C TYR A 135 -25.34 15.15 1.16
N ARG A 136 -24.97 15.96 0.16
CA ARG A 136 -25.31 17.39 0.19
C ARG A 136 -26.82 17.61 0.22
N VAL A 137 -27.59 16.88 -0.59
CA VAL A 137 -29.07 16.97 -0.57
C VAL A 137 -29.63 16.58 0.79
N LEU A 138 -29.10 15.53 1.44
CA LEU A 138 -29.51 15.15 2.79
C LEU A 138 -29.22 16.26 3.80
N ILE A 139 -28.06 16.89 3.74
CA ILE A 139 -27.67 18.00 4.64
C ILE A 139 -28.49 19.26 4.37
N GLU A 140 -28.89 19.52 3.12
CA GLU A 140 -29.81 20.63 2.78
C GLU A 140 -31.21 20.42 3.37
N LYS A 141 -31.69 19.15 3.40
CA LYS A 141 -32.97 18.79 4.05
C LYS A 141 -32.88 18.88 5.58
N ASP A 142 -31.82 18.40 6.17
CA ASP A 142 -31.55 18.46 7.61
C ASP A 142 -30.08 18.83 7.87
N PRO A 143 -29.79 20.12 8.14
CA PRO A 143 -28.44 20.57 8.47
C PRO A 143 -27.87 19.99 9.77
N ALA A 144 -28.71 19.35 10.60
CA ALA A 144 -28.29 18.69 11.83
C ALA A 144 -27.99 17.18 11.63
N ASP A 145 -28.30 16.62 10.45
CA ASP A 145 -28.05 15.20 10.17
C ASP A 145 -26.56 14.86 10.30
N ARG A 146 -26.19 14.30 11.45
CA ARG A 146 -24.82 13.92 11.79
C ARG A 146 -24.26 12.90 10.80
N ASP A 147 -25.03 11.88 10.45
CA ASP A 147 -24.55 10.77 9.63
C ASP A 147 -24.29 11.20 8.18
N ALA A 148 -25.16 12.07 7.65
CA ALA A 148 -24.95 12.66 6.33
C ALA A 148 -23.70 13.56 6.30
N ARG A 149 -23.46 14.35 7.35
CA ARG A 149 -22.28 15.22 7.47
C ARG A 149 -20.99 14.40 7.59
N LEU A 150 -21.00 13.33 8.41
CA LEU A 150 -19.87 12.39 8.52
C LEU A 150 -19.58 11.73 7.17
N GLY A 151 -20.60 11.19 6.50
CA GLY A 151 -20.46 10.55 5.20
C GLY A 151 -19.89 11.49 4.15
N GLN A 152 -20.36 12.76 4.11
CA GLN A 152 -19.85 13.76 3.19
C GLN A 152 -18.37 14.10 3.48
N ALA A 153 -18.02 14.29 4.76
CA ALA A 153 -16.64 14.57 5.16
C ALA A 153 -15.69 13.42 4.72
N GLN A 154 -16.10 12.17 4.91
CA GLN A 154 -15.35 11.00 4.49
C GLN A 154 -15.19 10.93 2.97
N VAL A 155 -16.25 11.20 2.21
CA VAL A 155 -16.19 11.25 0.74
C VAL A 155 -15.24 12.33 0.25
N ARG A 156 -15.27 13.51 0.84
CA ARG A 156 -14.31 14.60 0.52
C ARG A 156 -12.89 14.18 0.76
N ALA A 157 -12.62 13.50 1.88
CA ALA A 157 -11.31 12.98 2.19
C ALA A 157 -10.85 11.93 1.15
N TRP A 158 -11.70 10.99 0.75
CA TRP A 158 -11.40 9.98 -0.28
C TRP A 158 -11.19 10.58 -1.68
N ARG A 159 -11.82 11.72 -1.97
CA ARG A 159 -11.58 12.51 -3.19
C ARG A 159 -10.27 13.31 -3.15
N GLY A 160 -9.51 13.25 -2.04
CA GLY A 160 -8.30 14.04 -1.84
C GLY A 160 -8.53 15.52 -1.52
N LYS A 161 -9.78 15.92 -1.23
CA LYS A 161 -10.14 17.28 -0.80
C LYS A 161 -9.93 17.41 0.71
N LEU A 162 -8.66 17.24 1.14
CA LEU A 162 -8.32 17.05 2.56
C LEU A 162 -8.66 18.27 3.40
N GLU A 163 -8.44 19.49 2.92
CA GLU A 163 -8.75 20.72 3.63
C GLU A 163 -10.27 20.89 3.87
N ALA A 164 -11.08 20.55 2.84
CA ALA A 164 -12.53 20.60 2.97
C ALA A 164 -13.08 19.48 3.88
N ALA A 165 -12.42 18.33 3.92
CA ALA A 165 -12.75 17.25 4.83
C ALA A 165 -12.39 17.62 6.28
N GLU A 166 -11.22 18.22 6.50
CA GLU A 166 -10.79 18.72 7.82
C GLU A 166 -11.81 19.70 8.40
N GLN A 167 -12.19 20.70 7.61
CA GLN A 167 -13.21 21.68 8.04
C GLN A 167 -14.54 21.01 8.38
N ALA A 168 -14.98 20.03 7.57
CA ALA A 168 -16.22 19.32 7.80
C ALA A 168 -16.19 18.50 9.10
N TYR A 169 -15.09 17.75 9.37
CA TYR A 169 -14.95 17.00 10.63
C TYR A 169 -14.86 17.93 11.84
N ARG A 170 -14.10 19.03 11.76
CA ARG A 170 -14.05 20.02 12.85
C ARG A 170 -15.42 20.61 13.16
N ALA A 171 -16.22 20.95 12.15
CA ALA A 171 -17.57 21.45 12.35
C ALA A 171 -18.54 20.43 13.00
N ILE A 172 -18.25 19.11 12.88
CA ILE A 172 -18.96 18.09 13.65
C ILE A 172 -18.50 18.10 15.11
N LEU A 173 -17.18 18.17 15.34
CA LEU A 173 -16.58 18.17 16.68
C LEU A 173 -16.89 19.45 17.48
N GLU A 174 -17.08 20.59 16.83
CA GLU A 174 -17.58 21.81 17.48
C GLU A 174 -18.97 21.63 18.11
N ARG A 175 -19.82 20.81 17.49
CA ARG A 175 -21.17 20.50 18.02
C ARG A 175 -21.14 19.36 19.05
N ASN A 176 -20.30 18.36 18.82
CA ASN A 176 -20.11 17.22 19.71
C ASN A 176 -18.63 16.87 19.83
N PRO A 177 -17.91 17.41 20.82
CA PRO A 177 -16.48 17.11 21.04
C PRO A 177 -16.17 15.64 21.35
N GLN A 178 -17.17 14.85 21.74
CA GLN A 178 -17.05 13.42 22.04
C GLN A 178 -17.51 12.54 20.87
N ASP A 179 -17.43 13.02 19.64
CA ASP A 179 -17.74 12.23 18.46
C ASP A 179 -16.50 11.41 18.02
N ALA A 180 -16.47 10.13 18.41
CA ALA A 180 -15.35 9.23 18.11
C ALA A 180 -15.15 9.02 16.61
N ASP A 181 -16.25 8.93 15.81
CA ASP A 181 -16.16 8.76 14.35
C ASP A 181 -15.58 10.01 13.68
N ALA A 182 -15.97 11.20 14.13
CA ALA A 182 -15.47 12.46 13.60
C ALA A 182 -13.98 12.64 13.95
N SER A 183 -13.58 12.36 15.20
CA SER A 183 -12.17 12.41 15.61
C SER A 183 -11.33 11.39 14.83
N ALA A 184 -11.82 10.15 14.64
CA ALA A 184 -11.14 9.14 13.84
C ALA A 184 -11.03 9.56 12.37
N GLY A 185 -12.08 10.13 11.78
CA GLY A 185 -12.06 10.66 10.42
C GLY A 185 -11.05 11.80 10.25
N LEU A 186 -11.02 12.75 11.21
CA LEU A 186 -10.05 13.84 11.24
C LEU A 186 -8.60 13.32 11.38
N ALA A 187 -8.40 12.27 12.19
CA ALA A 187 -7.10 11.62 12.33
C ALA A 187 -6.59 11.07 11.00
N TYR A 188 -7.46 10.42 10.20
CA TYR A 188 -7.09 9.97 8.86
C TYR A 188 -6.79 11.13 7.91
N VAL A 189 -7.52 12.23 7.99
CA VAL A 189 -7.23 13.43 7.18
C VAL A 189 -5.82 13.94 7.48
N TYR A 190 -5.45 14.11 8.75
CA TYR A 190 -4.10 14.51 9.14
C TYR A 190 -3.03 13.51 8.72
N TYR A 191 -3.32 12.21 8.80
CA TYR A 191 -2.42 11.17 8.29
C TYR A 191 -2.14 11.35 6.79
N TRP A 192 -3.17 11.58 5.98
CA TRP A 192 -3.00 11.80 4.54
C TRP A 192 -2.37 13.15 4.19
N GLN A 193 -2.52 14.16 5.04
CA GLN A 193 -1.79 15.43 4.95
C GLN A 193 -0.32 15.31 5.37
N GLY A 194 0.10 14.17 5.96
CA GLY A 194 1.45 13.95 6.49
C GLY A 194 1.69 14.55 7.89
N ASP A 195 0.65 15.09 8.55
CA ASP A 195 0.75 15.55 9.94
C ASP A 195 0.53 14.40 10.92
N LEU A 196 1.55 13.56 11.07
CA LEU A 196 1.47 12.36 11.92
C LEU A 196 1.25 12.70 13.40
N ALA A 197 1.66 13.88 13.85
CA ALA A 197 1.47 14.32 15.24
C ALA A 197 0.00 14.66 15.54
N GLN A 198 -0.67 15.39 14.64
CA GLN A 198 -2.11 15.64 14.75
C GLN A 198 -2.92 14.34 14.55
N ALA A 199 -2.54 13.53 13.55
CA ALA A 199 -3.17 12.23 13.33
C ALA A 199 -3.17 11.35 14.59
N ARG A 200 -2.04 11.32 15.33
CA ARG A 200 -1.95 10.57 16.58
C ARG A 200 -2.88 11.16 17.66
N ARG A 201 -2.85 12.47 17.86
CA ARG A 201 -3.71 13.12 18.87
C ARG A 201 -5.18 12.82 18.63
N GLU A 202 -5.64 13.01 17.42
CA GLU A 202 -7.06 12.77 17.08
C GLU A 202 -7.44 11.28 17.16
N ALA A 203 -6.53 10.36 16.79
CA ALA A 203 -6.77 8.94 16.97
C ALA A 203 -6.86 8.55 18.46
N GLU A 204 -6.04 9.15 19.33
CA GLU A 204 -6.09 8.96 20.78
C GLU A 204 -7.35 9.56 21.38
N THR A 205 -7.80 10.73 20.91
CA THR A 205 -9.09 11.35 21.29
C THR A 205 -10.26 10.42 20.95
N ALA A 206 -10.29 9.88 19.73
CA ALA A 206 -11.32 8.91 19.34
C ALA A 206 -11.32 7.67 20.24
N LEU A 207 -10.13 7.14 20.59
CA LEU A 207 -9.99 5.96 21.45
C LEU A 207 -10.28 6.23 22.94
N ALA A 208 -10.16 7.46 23.39
CA ALA A 208 -10.58 7.86 24.73
C ALA A 208 -12.11 7.84 24.88
N VAL A 209 -12.85 8.12 23.80
CA VAL A 209 -14.32 8.05 23.77
C VAL A 209 -14.78 6.61 23.51
N ASP A 210 -14.24 5.96 22.48
CA ASP A 210 -14.53 4.56 22.14
C ASP A 210 -13.22 3.78 21.99
N SER A 211 -12.84 3.08 23.04
CA SER A 211 -11.61 2.29 23.08
C SER A 211 -11.58 1.12 22.09
N LEU A 212 -12.73 0.73 21.53
CA LEU A 212 -12.88 -0.33 20.54
C LEU A 212 -13.02 0.23 19.10
N HIS A 213 -12.99 1.55 18.92
CA HIS A 213 -13.13 2.17 17.61
C HIS A 213 -12.10 1.65 16.62
N ARG A 214 -12.56 0.85 15.65
CA ARG A 214 -11.70 0.06 14.77
C ARG A 214 -10.74 0.91 13.96
N GLY A 215 -11.25 1.95 13.30
CA GLY A 215 -10.42 2.82 12.44
C GLY A 215 -9.32 3.55 13.23
N ALA A 216 -9.64 4.06 14.42
CA ALA A 216 -8.67 4.74 15.26
C ALA A 216 -7.58 3.77 15.79
N ARG A 217 -7.94 2.52 16.12
CA ARG A 217 -6.97 1.49 16.52
C ARG A 217 -6.04 1.10 15.37
N GLU A 218 -6.58 0.91 14.18
CA GLU A 218 -5.80 0.61 12.97
C GLU A 218 -4.83 1.75 12.64
N LEU A 219 -5.30 3.00 12.69
CA LEU A 219 -4.48 4.17 12.45
C LEU A 219 -3.38 4.33 13.52
N ARG A 220 -3.71 4.18 14.80
CA ARG A 220 -2.72 4.22 15.90
C ARG A 220 -1.62 3.18 15.68
N HIS A 221 -1.98 1.96 15.28
CA HIS A 221 -1.01 0.91 14.97
C HIS A 221 -0.08 1.35 13.81
N THR A 222 -0.66 1.84 12.71
CA THR A 222 0.08 2.35 11.55
C THR A 222 1.04 3.49 11.93
N LEU A 223 0.57 4.44 12.72
CA LEU A 223 1.38 5.57 13.19
C LEU A 223 2.51 5.12 14.13
N THR A 224 2.27 4.10 14.94
CA THR A 224 3.29 3.52 15.82
C THR A 224 4.37 2.81 14.99
N GLU A 225 3.99 2.04 13.99
CA GLU A 225 4.95 1.42 13.07
C GLU A 225 5.78 2.44 12.28
N ALA A 226 5.13 3.49 11.74
CA ALA A 226 5.79 4.51 10.94
C ALA A 226 6.82 5.35 11.73
N ASN A 227 6.58 5.56 13.02
CA ASN A 227 7.44 6.38 13.88
C ASN A 227 8.45 5.57 14.70
N ARG A 228 8.40 4.24 14.61
CA ARG A 228 9.27 3.39 15.42
C ARG A 228 10.67 3.38 14.86
N PRO A 229 11.69 3.60 15.70
CA PRO A 229 13.05 3.37 15.29
C PRO A 229 13.21 1.94 14.78
N ALA A 230 14.00 1.75 13.75
CA ALA A 230 14.21 0.44 13.18
C ALA A 230 15.68 0.20 12.87
N VAL A 231 16.08 -1.05 13.00
CA VAL A 231 17.36 -1.56 12.51
C VAL A 231 17.05 -2.57 11.39
N GLU A 232 17.79 -2.47 10.32
CA GLU A 232 17.66 -3.37 9.18
C GLU A 232 19.04 -3.92 8.79
N ALA A 233 19.15 -5.24 8.78
CA ALA A 233 20.32 -5.98 8.31
C ALA A 233 20.02 -6.69 7.02
N THR A 234 20.87 -6.52 6.01
CA THR A 234 20.78 -7.22 4.73
C THR A 234 22.10 -7.91 4.43
N ALA A 235 22.03 -9.15 3.98
CA ALA A 235 23.17 -9.86 3.41
C ALA A 235 22.73 -10.46 2.06
N ALA A 236 23.55 -10.29 1.03
CA ALA A 236 23.27 -10.85 -0.28
C ALA A 236 24.53 -11.25 -1.02
N TRP A 237 24.34 -12.23 -1.87
CA TRP A 237 25.34 -12.76 -2.77
C TRP A 237 24.90 -12.54 -4.22
N SER A 238 25.88 -12.33 -5.09
CA SER A 238 25.66 -12.30 -6.54
C SER A 238 26.81 -12.94 -7.30
N ASN A 239 26.50 -13.38 -8.52
CA ASN A 239 27.49 -13.91 -9.45
C ASN A 239 27.02 -13.63 -10.89
N ASP A 240 27.98 -13.46 -11.81
CA ASP A 240 27.70 -13.25 -13.23
C ASP A 240 28.48 -14.20 -14.15
N SER A 241 28.24 -14.09 -15.47
CA SER A 241 28.91 -14.97 -16.47
C SER A 241 30.39 -14.65 -16.65
N ASP A 242 30.87 -13.50 -16.23
CA ASP A 242 32.29 -13.13 -16.23
C ASP A 242 32.98 -13.63 -14.96
N ARG A 243 32.26 -14.39 -14.15
CA ARG A 243 32.69 -15.00 -12.89
C ARG A 243 32.98 -13.95 -11.78
N ASN A 244 32.47 -12.72 -11.92
CA ASN A 244 32.45 -11.82 -10.78
C ASN A 244 31.53 -12.42 -9.71
N THR A 245 32.04 -12.52 -8.51
CA THR A 245 31.27 -12.94 -7.33
C THR A 245 31.34 -11.83 -6.29
N SER A 246 30.20 -11.49 -5.72
CA SER A 246 30.14 -10.46 -4.69
C SER A 246 29.29 -10.92 -3.51
N PHE A 247 29.75 -10.60 -2.32
CA PHE A 247 28.99 -10.76 -1.08
C PHE A 247 28.92 -9.42 -0.37
N TRP A 248 27.74 -8.87 -0.23
CA TRP A 248 27.55 -7.57 0.41
C TRP A 248 26.63 -7.67 1.63
N GLN A 249 26.95 -6.86 2.62
CA GLN A 249 26.24 -6.75 3.89
C GLN A 249 25.96 -5.29 4.18
N THR A 250 24.82 -5.02 4.76
CA THR A 250 24.44 -3.68 5.21
C THR A 250 23.73 -3.78 6.54
N LEU A 251 24.10 -2.94 7.48
CA LEU A 251 23.37 -2.71 8.72
C LEU A 251 22.98 -1.25 8.75
N GLY A 252 21.67 -0.99 8.68
CA GLY A 252 21.10 0.35 8.69
C GLY A 252 20.21 0.59 9.90
N SER A 253 20.06 1.84 10.25
CA SER A 253 19.10 2.28 11.27
C SER A 253 18.39 3.54 10.81
N SER A 254 17.16 3.73 11.27
CA SER A 254 16.38 4.94 11.03
C SER A 254 15.46 5.25 12.19
N ALA A 255 15.25 6.54 12.45
CA ALA A 255 14.35 7.02 13.47
C ALA A 255 13.72 8.36 13.06
N VAL A 256 12.46 8.57 13.43
CA VAL A 256 11.83 9.90 13.39
C VAL A 256 12.28 10.66 14.63
N ILE A 257 12.95 11.79 14.44
CA ILE A 257 13.53 12.60 15.52
C ILE A 257 12.71 13.86 15.84
N ALA A 258 11.92 14.33 14.85
CA ALA A 258 10.97 15.42 15.04
C ALA A 258 9.84 15.31 14.00
N LYS A 259 8.82 16.17 14.09
CA LYS A 259 7.74 16.22 13.09
C LYS A 259 8.30 16.39 11.68
N GLY A 260 8.06 15.39 10.84
CA GLY A 260 8.53 15.38 9.45
C GLY A 260 10.05 15.20 9.28
N LEU A 261 10.84 15.11 10.36
CA LEU A 261 12.28 14.96 10.31
C LEU A 261 12.68 13.57 10.78
N SER A 262 13.41 12.83 9.95
CA SER A 262 13.98 11.52 10.25
C SER A 262 15.49 11.54 10.09
N ALA A 263 16.17 10.82 10.96
CA ALA A 263 17.60 10.51 10.82
C ALA A 263 17.76 9.06 10.39
N PHE A 264 18.78 8.78 9.60
CA PHE A 264 19.18 7.44 9.21
C PHE A 264 20.69 7.31 9.12
N GLY A 265 21.17 6.09 9.27
CA GLY A 265 22.58 5.78 9.08
C GLY A 265 22.76 4.34 8.70
N SER A 266 23.87 4.01 8.05
CA SER A 266 24.21 2.63 7.70
C SER A 266 25.71 2.40 7.67
N VAL A 267 26.08 1.16 7.96
CA VAL A 267 27.42 0.63 7.67
C VAL A 267 27.24 -0.49 6.65
N ASN A 268 28.19 -0.62 5.72
CA ASN A 268 28.13 -1.64 4.69
C ASN A 268 29.52 -2.21 4.42
N ALA A 269 29.55 -3.49 4.05
CA ALA A 269 30.73 -4.20 3.62
C ALA A 269 30.43 -4.89 2.29
N LEU A 270 31.43 -5.00 1.44
CA LEU A 270 31.41 -5.74 0.20
C LEU A 270 32.72 -6.49 0.05
N GLU A 271 32.61 -7.79 -0.19
CA GLU A 271 33.69 -8.62 -0.66
C GLU A 271 33.39 -9.02 -2.11
N THR A 272 34.31 -8.83 -3.00
CA THR A 272 34.10 -9.14 -4.43
C THR A 272 35.36 -9.72 -5.02
N SER A 273 35.17 -10.71 -5.91
CA SER A 273 36.25 -11.40 -6.62
C SER A 273 35.90 -11.61 -8.08
N ASP A 274 36.91 -11.65 -8.92
CA ASP A 274 36.91 -12.17 -10.27
C ASP A 274 38.03 -13.26 -10.41
N PRO A 275 38.18 -13.94 -11.54
CA PRO A 275 39.19 -14.98 -11.65
C PRO A 275 40.65 -14.59 -11.40
N SER A 276 40.93 -13.31 -11.34
CA SER A 276 42.27 -12.74 -11.24
C SER A 276 42.47 -11.76 -10.07
N ARG A 277 41.40 -11.39 -9.36
CA ARG A 277 41.48 -10.32 -8.35
C ARG A 277 40.46 -10.51 -7.26
N ASP A 278 40.84 -10.14 -6.05
CA ASP A 278 39.97 -9.95 -4.89
C ASP A 278 39.99 -8.49 -4.45
N ALA A 279 38.88 -8.04 -3.91
CA ALA A 279 38.80 -6.69 -3.35
C ALA A 279 37.74 -6.63 -2.25
N THR A 280 37.96 -5.74 -1.29
CA THR A 280 37.03 -5.49 -0.21
C THR A 280 36.72 -4.00 -0.08
N ARG A 281 35.54 -3.71 0.43
CA ARG A 281 35.11 -2.36 0.73
C ARG A 281 34.31 -2.33 2.02
N VAL A 282 34.57 -1.35 2.87
CA VAL A 282 33.77 -1.01 4.04
C VAL A 282 33.36 0.46 3.95
N GLY A 283 32.08 0.73 4.21
CA GLY A 283 31.56 2.10 4.15
C GLY A 283 30.63 2.41 5.31
N ALA A 284 30.48 3.69 5.59
CA ALA A 284 29.49 4.20 6.50
C ALA A 284 28.89 5.49 5.94
N GLU A 285 27.60 5.69 6.17
CA GLU A 285 26.91 6.93 5.83
C GLU A 285 25.88 7.30 6.88
N ALA A 286 25.61 8.59 7.02
CA ALA A 286 24.53 9.12 7.84
C ALA A 286 23.80 10.24 7.11
N GLY A 287 22.54 10.44 7.41
CA GLY A 287 21.74 11.43 6.72
C GLY A 287 20.44 11.80 7.44
N LEU A 288 19.81 12.80 6.88
CA LEU A 288 18.52 13.32 7.34
C LEU A 288 17.51 13.32 6.18
N SER A 289 16.25 13.15 6.52
CA SER A 289 15.11 13.30 5.60
C SER A 289 14.07 14.20 6.24
N LEU A 290 13.63 15.23 5.51
CA LEU A 290 12.65 16.21 5.94
C LEU A 290 11.45 16.18 5.02
N ALA A 291 10.26 15.90 5.56
CA ALA A 291 8.98 15.94 4.87
C ALA A 291 8.22 17.23 5.23
N LEU A 292 7.96 18.07 4.23
CA LEU A 292 7.27 19.36 4.34
C LEU A 292 6.02 19.34 3.46
N GLY A 293 4.94 18.74 3.95
CA GLY A 293 3.71 18.59 3.18
C GLY A 293 3.94 17.83 1.87
N ARG A 294 3.95 18.55 0.76
CA ARG A 294 4.11 17.98 -0.60
C ARG A 294 5.58 17.82 -1.05
N VAL A 295 6.51 18.31 -0.27
CA VAL A 295 7.94 18.29 -0.58
C VAL A 295 8.67 17.35 0.39
N THR A 296 9.58 16.55 -0.13
CA THR A 296 10.51 15.72 0.66
C THR A 296 11.92 16.07 0.25
N LEU A 297 12.78 16.40 1.24
CA LEU A 297 14.19 16.65 1.05
C LEU A 297 14.97 15.58 1.83
N SER A 298 16.00 15.00 1.25
CA SER A 298 16.91 14.13 1.99
C SER A 298 18.35 14.34 1.56
N GLY A 299 19.25 14.23 2.52
CA GLY A 299 20.68 14.30 2.27
C GLY A 299 21.41 13.28 3.14
N ALA A 300 22.50 12.73 2.63
CA ALA A 300 23.39 11.85 3.35
C ALA A 300 24.84 12.11 2.95
N ALA A 301 25.75 11.91 3.89
CA ALA A 301 27.18 11.93 3.64
C ALA A 301 27.85 10.74 4.34
N GLY A 302 28.97 10.31 3.80
CA GLY A 302 29.70 9.17 4.30
C GLY A 302 31.07 9.00 3.67
N ALA A 303 31.64 7.84 3.90
CA ALA A 303 32.92 7.46 3.29
C ALA A 303 32.96 5.94 3.06
N ARG A 304 33.74 5.54 2.07
CA ARG A 304 34.04 4.13 1.75
C ARG A 304 35.55 3.93 1.71
N ARG A 305 36.04 2.99 2.50
CA ARG A 305 37.43 2.50 2.40
C ARG A 305 37.40 1.27 1.48
N ILE A 306 38.20 1.36 0.43
CA ILE A 306 38.32 0.35 -0.62
C ILE A 306 39.75 -0.22 -0.50
N VAL A 307 39.82 -1.53 -0.48
CA VAL A 307 41.08 -2.28 -0.39
C VAL A 307 41.10 -3.27 -1.57
N PRO A 308 41.67 -2.86 -2.71
CA PRO A 308 41.93 -3.76 -3.82
C PRO A 308 43.08 -4.72 -3.49
N GLU A 309 43.26 -5.77 -4.30
CA GLU A 309 44.36 -6.72 -4.09
C GLU A 309 45.71 -6.16 -4.49
N VAL A 310 45.79 -5.39 -5.56
CA VAL A 310 47.06 -4.91 -6.17
C VAL A 310 47.26 -3.40 -5.96
N ALA A 311 46.24 -2.60 -6.19
CA ALA A 311 46.35 -1.15 -6.03
C ALA A 311 46.34 -0.72 -4.56
N ASP A 312 46.82 0.50 -4.29
CA ASP A 312 46.85 1.05 -2.94
C ASP A 312 45.43 1.23 -2.36
N PRO A 313 45.22 0.89 -1.08
CA PRO A 313 43.96 1.16 -0.40
C PRO A 313 43.60 2.65 -0.37
N ARG A 314 42.37 2.99 -0.69
CA ARG A 314 41.87 4.38 -0.72
C ARG A 314 40.62 4.58 0.12
N THR A 315 40.40 5.81 0.53
CA THR A 315 39.14 6.23 1.13
C THR A 315 38.50 7.31 0.25
N SER A 316 37.25 7.09 -0.16
CA SER A 316 36.47 8.02 -0.98
C SER A 316 35.25 8.52 -0.22
N ALA A 317 35.03 9.83 -0.27
CA ALA A 317 33.82 10.43 0.30
C ALA A 317 32.59 10.08 -0.57
N THR A 318 31.47 9.91 0.11
CA THR A 318 30.18 9.71 -0.55
C THR A 318 29.19 10.76 -0.08
N TYR A 319 28.38 11.28 -0.97
CA TYR A 319 27.24 12.11 -0.62
C TYR A 319 26.10 11.97 -1.59
N ARG A 320 24.90 12.22 -1.11
CA ARG A 320 23.67 12.23 -1.92
C ARG A 320 22.68 13.25 -1.41
N ALA A 321 21.95 13.85 -2.34
CA ALA A 321 20.83 14.73 -2.06
C ALA A 321 19.64 14.30 -2.94
N ARG A 322 18.44 14.32 -2.39
CA ARG A 322 17.22 14.01 -3.12
C ARG A 322 16.11 15.00 -2.80
N LEU A 323 15.38 15.38 -3.82
CA LEU A 323 14.18 16.20 -3.77
C LEU A 323 13.02 15.39 -4.30
N GLY A 324 11.92 15.30 -3.54
CA GLY A 324 10.65 14.78 -4.01
C GLY A 324 9.60 15.89 -3.94
N TYR A 325 8.72 15.96 -4.94
CA TYR A 325 7.59 16.88 -4.96
C TYR A 325 6.34 16.16 -5.46
N ARG A 326 5.28 16.13 -4.65
CA ARG A 326 4.02 15.47 -4.98
C ARG A 326 2.86 16.46 -4.90
N PRO A 327 2.58 17.21 -5.99
CA PRO A 327 1.52 18.24 -6.00
C PRO A 327 0.14 17.66 -5.72
N VAL A 328 -0.12 16.45 -6.21
CA VAL A 328 -1.33 15.67 -5.96
C VAL A 328 -0.96 14.20 -5.72
N SER A 329 -1.83 13.43 -5.10
CA SER A 329 -1.56 12.01 -4.78
C SER A 329 -1.26 11.15 -6.01
N ALA A 330 -1.78 11.54 -7.18
CA ALA A 330 -1.63 10.82 -8.44
C ALA A 330 -0.37 11.21 -9.23
N LEU A 331 0.39 12.25 -8.85
CA LEU A 331 1.54 12.74 -9.61
C LEU A 331 2.68 13.09 -8.67
N GLY A 332 3.86 12.54 -8.92
CA GLY A 332 5.09 12.79 -8.20
C GLY A 332 6.24 13.11 -9.13
N PHE A 333 7.12 13.99 -8.68
CA PHE A 333 8.40 14.32 -9.32
C PHE A 333 9.53 14.03 -8.33
N ASN A 334 10.66 13.61 -8.84
CA ASN A 334 11.86 13.39 -8.04
C ASN A 334 13.09 13.88 -8.81
N ALA A 335 14.07 14.34 -8.07
CA ALA A 335 15.41 14.64 -8.57
C ALA A 335 16.43 14.20 -7.53
N GLY A 336 17.59 13.75 -7.98
CA GLY A 336 18.65 13.26 -7.12
C GLY A 336 20.02 13.58 -7.68
N TYR A 337 20.96 13.88 -6.78
CA TYR A 337 22.37 13.98 -7.10
C TYR A 337 23.16 13.13 -6.10
N SER A 338 24.13 12.38 -6.59
CA SER A 338 25.02 11.58 -5.74
C SER A 338 26.43 11.51 -6.29
N ARG A 339 27.39 11.40 -5.37
CA ARG A 339 28.77 11.04 -5.67
C ARG A 339 29.19 9.86 -4.84
N SER A 340 29.85 8.90 -5.47
CA SER A 340 30.40 7.72 -4.81
C SER A 340 31.55 7.13 -5.62
N PRO A 341 32.41 6.31 -5.02
CA PRO A 341 33.33 5.48 -5.80
C PRO A 341 32.54 4.49 -6.67
N PHE A 342 33.06 4.19 -7.85
CA PHE A 342 32.56 3.13 -8.73
C PHE A 342 33.23 1.82 -8.34
N ASP A 343 32.66 1.14 -7.35
CA ASP A 343 33.31 0.09 -6.56
C ASP A 343 32.42 -1.19 -6.43
N GLU A 344 31.70 -1.54 -7.49
CA GLU A 344 30.76 -2.66 -7.47
C GLU A 344 31.41 -4.05 -7.71
N ILE A 345 32.56 -4.09 -8.41
CA ILE A 345 33.33 -5.30 -8.70
C ILE A 345 34.83 -5.06 -8.47
N ALA A 346 35.60 -6.14 -8.28
CA ALA A 346 37.04 -6.07 -8.02
C ALA A 346 37.80 -5.25 -9.07
N ALA A 347 37.50 -5.47 -10.34
CA ALA A 347 38.08 -4.75 -11.46
C ALA A 347 37.92 -3.21 -11.38
N LEU A 348 36.80 -2.72 -10.88
CA LEU A 348 36.57 -1.29 -10.71
C LEU A 348 37.22 -0.72 -9.47
N MET A 349 37.34 -1.52 -8.42
CA MET A 349 38.06 -1.12 -7.21
C MET A 349 39.55 -0.86 -7.47
N GLU A 350 40.17 -1.69 -8.34
CA GLU A 350 41.54 -1.50 -8.83
C GLU A 350 41.73 -0.21 -9.62
N ARG A 351 40.70 0.25 -10.34
CA ARG A 351 40.77 1.43 -11.20
C ARG A 351 40.60 2.73 -10.48
N ALA A 352 40.14 2.72 -9.26
CA ALA A 352 39.96 3.89 -8.41
C ALA A 352 39.06 4.99 -9.02
N LEU A 353 38.05 4.61 -9.79
CA LEU A 353 37.11 5.55 -10.39
C LEU A 353 36.09 6.05 -9.36
N ASP A 354 35.73 7.33 -9.45
CA ASP A 354 34.56 7.92 -8.81
C ASP A 354 33.51 8.25 -9.84
N LEU A 355 32.26 8.22 -9.44
CA LEU A 355 31.11 8.61 -10.26
C LEU A 355 30.29 9.72 -9.60
N GLU A 356 29.75 10.59 -10.43
CA GLU A 356 28.72 11.55 -10.09
C GLU A 356 27.48 11.25 -10.93
N LEU A 357 26.31 11.22 -10.27
CA LEU A 357 25.05 10.88 -10.93
C LEU A 357 24.01 11.94 -10.62
N LEU A 358 23.43 12.52 -11.67
CA LEU A 358 22.24 13.34 -11.63
C LEU A 358 21.08 12.55 -12.24
N GLU A 359 19.97 12.49 -11.52
CA GLU A 359 18.75 11.81 -11.99
C GLU A 359 17.53 12.68 -11.76
N ALA A 360 16.55 12.62 -12.67
CA ALA A 360 15.26 13.25 -12.50
C ALA A 360 14.18 12.40 -13.15
N GLY A 361 13.00 12.38 -12.54
CA GLY A 361 11.90 11.55 -13.02
C GLY A 361 10.56 11.96 -12.48
N PHE A 362 9.53 11.29 -12.97
CA PHE A 362 8.17 11.43 -12.47
C PHE A 362 7.48 10.07 -12.37
N ASP A 363 6.48 9.99 -11.51
CA ASP A 363 5.50 8.93 -11.46
C ASP A 363 4.08 9.50 -11.52
N ALA A 364 3.19 8.82 -12.26
CA ALA A 364 1.81 9.22 -12.40
C ALA A 364 0.87 8.01 -12.27
N ARG A 365 -0.32 8.22 -11.69
CA ARG A 365 -1.40 7.23 -11.54
C ARG A 365 -2.68 7.77 -12.18
N PRO A 366 -2.75 7.78 -13.52
CA PRO A 366 -3.86 8.44 -14.23
C PRO A 366 -5.21 7.75 -14.03
N PHE A 367 -5.21 6.42 -13.83
CA PHE A 367 -6.42 5.61 -13.64
C PHE A 367 -6.25 4.62 -12.49
N THR A 368 -7.34 4.07 -12.00
CA THR A 368 -7.32 3.05 -10.95
C THR A 368 -6.49 1.84 -11.38
N GLY A 369 -5.48 1.53 -10.59
CA GLY A 369 -4.58 0.40 -10.83
C GLY A 369 -3.52 0.64 -11.90
N SER A 370 -3.50 1.77 -12.61
CA SER A 370 -2.44 2.12 -13.56
C SER A 370 -1.33 2.93 -12.91
N SER A 371 -0.11 2.77 -13.41
CA SER A 371 1.06 3.54 -13.00
C SER A 371 1.95 3.76 -14.22
N ILE A 372 2.38 4.99 -14.42
CA ILE A 372 3.34 5.40 -15.47
C ILE A 372 4.51 6.06 -14.76
N TYR A 373 5.72 5.75 -15.17
CA TYR A 373 6.92 6.42 -14.67
C TYR A 373 7.92 6.63 -15.78
N ALA A 374 8.71 7.68 -15.67
CA ALA A 374 9.88 7.90 -16.52
C ALA A 374 10.97 8.63 -15.73
N ALA A 375 12.22 8.35 -16.06
CA ALA A 375 13.38 9.03 -15.50
C ALA A 375 14.50 9.18 -16.52
N GLY A 376 15.19 10.32 -16.43
CA GLY A 376 16.45 10.58 -17.13
C GLY A 376 17.61 10.62 -16.13
N SER A 377 18.80 10.27 -16.59
CA SER A 377 20.03 10.31 -15.77
C SER A 377 21.23 10.73 -16.60
N GLU A 378 22.11 11.49 -15.97
CA GLU A 378 23.45 11.82 -16.46
C GLU A 378 24.45 11.35 -15.43
N LEU A 379 25.48 10.61 -15.89
CA LEU A 379 26.53 10.08 -15.04
C LEU A 379 27.89 10.53 -15.59
N TRP A 380 28.71 11.08 -14.72
CA TRP A 380 30.08 11.48 -15.02
C TRP A 380 31.05 10.60 -14.24
N LEU A 381 32.04 10.07 -14.92
CA LEU A 381 33.11 9.27 -14.34
C LEU A 381 34.39 10.09 -14.24
N SER A 382 35.19 9.83 -13.21
CA SER A 382 36.47 10.54 -13.00
C SER A 382 37.52 10.30 -14.07
N ASP A 383 37.34 9.29 -14.95
CA ASP A 383 38.18 9.11 -16.16
C ASP A 383 37.74 10.02 -17.33
N GLY A 384 36.75 10.88 -17.09
CA GLY A 384 36.20 11.83 -18.06
C GLY A 384 35.21 11.20 -19.03
N ASN A 385 34.71 9.99 -18.80
CA ASN A 385 33.64 9.40 -19.59
C ASN A 385 32.27 9.80 -19.00
N ASN A 386 31.29 9.96 -19.87
CA ASN A 386 29.92 10.34 -19.50
C ASN A 386 28.92 9.29 -20.00
N ARG A 387 27.79 9.16 -19.28
CA ARG A 387 26.67 8.29 -19.67
C ARG A 387 25.36 9.03 -19.51
N THR A 388 24.60 9.11 -20.59
CA THR A 388 23.19 9.53 -20.55
C THR A 388 22.29 8.30 -20.51
N GLY A 389 21.25 8.33 -19.71
CA GLY A 389 20.28 7.25 -19.59
C GLY A 389 18.85 7.75 -19.52
N VAL A 390 17.92 6.99 -20.11
CA VAL A 390 16.47 7.22 -20.00
C VAL A 390 15.81 5.88 -19.77
N LEU A 391 14.81 5.85 -18.88
CA LEU A 391 13.93 4.73 -18.69
C LEU A 391 12.48 5.18 -18.58
N ALA A 392 11.55 4.33 -18.99
CA ALA A 392 10.13 4.54 -18.83
C ALA A 392 9.39 3.21 -18.65
N GLY A 393 8.27 3.25 -17.98
CA GLY A 393 7.43 2.07 -17.84
C GLY A 393 5.99 2.43 -17.57
N ILE A 394 5.12 1.51 -17.94
CA ILE A 394 3.70 1.53 -17.63
C ILE A 394 3.31 0.20 -17.03
N THR A 395 2.54 0.22 -15.97
CA THR A 395 1.98 -0.99 -15.34
C THR A 395 0.48 -0.85 -15.11
N GLN A 396 -0.24 -1.94 -15.27
CA GLN A 396 -1.67 -2.04 -15.00
C GLN A 396 -1.94 -3.21 -14.07
N LYS A 397 -2.64 -2.97 -12.97
CA LYS A 397 -3.13 -4.02 -12.09
C LYS A 397 -4.34 -4.71 -12.71
N LEU A 398 -4.30 -6.03 -12.79
CA LEU A 398 -5.38 -6.90 -13.22
C LEU A 398 -5.93 -7.61 -11.97
N GLY A 399 -6.95 -6.99 -11.37
CA GLY A 399 -7.49 -7.46 -10.10
C GLY A 399 -6.56 -7.14 -8.91
N ARG A 400 -6.57 -8.01 -7.88
CA ARG A 400 -5.91 -7.73 -6.60
C ARG A 400 -4.45 -8.19 -6.53
N ARG A 401 -4.02 -9.10 -7.38
CA ARG A 401 -2.74 -9.81 -7.23
C ARG A 401 -1.84 -9.72 -8.44
N LEU A 402 -2.39 -9.62 -9.63
CA LEU A 402 -1.64 -9.61 -10.89
C LEU A 402 -1.43 -8.17 -11.36
N SER A 403 -0.22 -7.87 -11.85
CA SER A 403 0.08 -6.65 -12.59
C SER A 403 0.81 -7.03 -13.87
N VAL A 404 0.55 -6.32 -14.95
CA VAL A 404 1.24 -6.44 -16.24
C VAL A 404 1.75 -5.09 -16.66
N GLY A 405 2.80 -5.04 -17.48
CA GLY A 405 3.37 -3.78 -17.91
C GLY A 405 4.27 -3.88 -19.11
N LEU A 406 4.75 -2.72 -19.51
CA LEU A 406 5.83 -2.54 -20.47
C LEU A 406 6.93 -1.69 -19.81
N PHE A 407 8.18 -2.06 -20.05
CA PHE A 407 9.34 -1.34 -19.58
C PHE A 407 10.32 -1.14 -20.72
N GLY A 408 10.87 0.06 -20.81
CA GLY A 408 11.92 0.40 -21.76
C GLY A 408 13.04 1.17 -21.07
N ARG A 409 14.27 0.89 -21.49
CA ARG A 409 15.47 1.61 -21.04
C ARG A 409 16.41 1.80 -22.22
N THR A 410 17.04 2.97 -22.27
CA THR A 410 18.19 3.22 -23.13
C THR A 410 19.27 3.94 -22.36
N LEU A 411 20.51 3.62 -22.64
CA LEU A 411 21.67 4.34 -22.14
C LEU A 411 22.76 4.41 -23.22
N SER A 412 23.59 5.43 -23.17
CA SER A 412 24.72 5.60 -24.06
C SER A 412 25.91 6.23 -23.31
N PHE A 413 27.09 5.69 -23.54
CA PHE A 413 28.34 6.29 -23.12
C PHE A 413 28.94 7.09 -24.24
N GLU A 414 29.61 8.19 -23.92
CA GLU A 414 30.31 9.03 -24.87
C GLU A 414 31.52 8.29 -25.49
N ARG A 415 32.21 7.51 -24.64
CA ARG A 415 33.36 6.71 -25.03
C ARG A 415 33.30 5.29 -24.46
N ARG A 416 33.95 4.34 -25.13
CA ARG A 416 34.17 3.03 -24.53
C ARG A 416 35.18 3.15 -23.40
N GLY A 417 34.74 2.85 -22.18
CA GLY A 417 35.59 2.77 -21.02
C GLY A 417 36.32 1.42 -20.96
N THR A 418 37.41 1.38 -20.26
CA THR A 418 38.16 0.11 -20.06
C THR A 418 37.76 -0.51 -18.72
N GLY A 419 37.29 -1.77 -18.74
CA GLY A 419 36.99 -2.56 -17.53
C GLY A 419 35.64 -2.31 -16.90
N TYR A 420 34.74 -1.64 -17.58
CA TYR A 420 33.34 -1.53 -17.24
C TYR A 420 32.44 -1.50 -18.49
N PHE A 421 31.18 -1.91 -18.33
CA PHE A 421 30.23 -1.93 -19.42
C PHE A 421 29.86 -0.50 -19.86
N SER A 422 30.33 -0.12 -21.05
CA SER A 422 30.20 1.24 -21.58
C SER A 422 29.90 1.24 -23.07
N PRO A 423 28.77 0.69 -23.49
CA PRO A 423 28.38 0.67 -24.89
C PRO A 423 28.07 2.08 -25.38
N ASP A 424 28.31 2.33 -26.68
CA ASP A 424 27.87 3.54 -27.35
C ASP A 424 26.35 3.69 -27.40
N ARG A 425 25.62 2.56 -27.25
CA ARG A 425 24.20 2.46 -26.99
C ARG A 425 23.84 1.11 -26.39
N PHE A 426 22.97 1.13 -25.42
CA PHE A 426 22.26 -0.06 -24.92
C PHE A 426 20.78 0.24 -24.86
N SER A 427 19.94 -0.66 -25.32
CA SER A 427 18.48 -0.51 -25.29
C SER A 427 17.84 -1.81 -24.87
N VAL A 428 16.79 -1.71 -24.08
CA VAL A 428 15.91 -2.83 -23.66
C VAL A 428 14.46 -2.40 -23.86
N LEU A 429 13.63 -3.30 -24.32
CA LEU A 429 12.18 -3.20 -24.32
C LEU A 429 11.60 -4.56 -23.93
N GLU A 430 10.80 -4.60 -22.87
CA GLU A 430 10.25 -5.85 -22.35
C GLU A 430 8.80 -5.70 -21.91
N ALA A 431 8.04 -6.79 -22.03
CA ALA A 431 6.77 -6.97 -21.36
C ALA A 431 7.03 -7.57 -19.98
N THR A 432 6.37 -7.04 -18.97
CA THR A 432 6.56 -7.47 -17.58
C THR A 432 5.25 -7.99 -16.98
N ALA A 433 5.37 -8.95 -16.09
CA ALA A 433 4.26 -9.42 -15.27
C ALA A 433 4.73 -9.64 -13.84
N SER A 434 3.87 -9.34 -12.86
CA SER A 434 4.16 -9.62 -11.46
C SER A 434 2.93 -10.09 -10.72
N TYR A 435 3.11 -11.07 -9.84
CA TYR A 435 2.09 -11.61 -8.97
C TYR A 435 2.45 -11.32 -7.51
N HIS A 436 1.52 -10.72 -6.76
CA HIS A 436 1.72 -10.32 -5.38
C HIS A 436 0.75 -11.05 -4.46
N VAL A 437 1.26 -11.53 -3.35
CA VAL A 437 0.47 -12.08 -2.24
C VAL A 437 0.79 -11.27 -1.00
N ASP A 438 -0.24 -10.77 -0.36
CA ASP A 438 -0.10 -10.04 0.89
C ASP A 438 -1.17 -10.49 1.87
N THR A 439 -0.73 -11.05 2.99
CA THR A 439 -1.55 -11.47 4.12
C THR A 439 -1.12 -10.72 5.37
N ARG A 440 -1.79 -10.91 6.47
CA ARG A 440 -1.42 -10.26 7.74
C ARG A 440 0.01 -10.61 8.20
N THR A 441 0.48 -11.83 7.95
CA THR A 441 1.77 -12.34 8.44
C THR A 441 2.77 -12.64 7.34
N TRP A 442 2.35 -12.94 6.13
CA TRP A 442 3.20 -13.27 4.99
C TRP A 442 2.99 -12.30 3.85
N GLY A 443 4.06 -11.93 3.20
CA GLY A 443 4.04 -11.19 1.95
C GLY A 443 4.99 -11.83 0.96
N GLY A 444 4.71 -11.67 -0.34
CA GLY A 444 5.62 -12.15 -1.37
C GLY A 444 5.23 -11.61 -2.74
N SER A 445 6.20 -11.63 -3.64
CA SER A 445 5.98 -11.33 -5.05
C SER A 445 6.86 -12.22 -5.92
N LEU A 446 6.34 -12.57 -7.06
CA LEU A 446 7.08 -13.17 -8.15
C LEU A 446 6.85 -12.29 -9.37
N GLY A 447 7.92 -11.82 -9.99
CA GLY A 447 7.88 -10.95 -11.14
C GLY A 447 8.85 -11.41 -12.21
N GLY A 448 8.64 -10.98 -13.43
CA GLY A 448 9.55 -11.23 -14.52
C GLY A 448 9.22 -10.39 -15.75
N GLY A 449 10.18 -10.33 -16.66
CA GLY A 449 10.06 -9.67 -17.94
C GLY A 449 10.61 -10.55 -19.06
N LEU A 450 10.09 -10.30 -20.25
CA LEU A 450 10.57 -10.91 -21.49
C LEU A 450 10.52 -9.87 -22.58
N GLY A 451 11.62 -9.75 -23.32
CA GLY A 451 11.70 -8.76 -24.38
C GLY A 451 12.95 -8.89 -25.23
N GLY A 452 13.46 -7.74 -25.67
CA GLY A 452 14.66 -7.64 -26.45
C GLY A 452 15.64 -6.62 -25.92
N GLN A 453 16.91 -6.94 -25.98
CA GLN A 453 18.01 -6.01 -25.74
C GLN A 453 18.90 -5.87 -26.96
N GLN A 454 19.53 -4.71 -27.10
CA GLN A 454 20.51 -4.42 -28.13
C GLN A 454 21.70 -3.71 -27.50
N VAL A 455 22.89 -4.26 -27.73
CA VAL A 455 24.17 -3.71 -27.28
C VAL A 455 24.93 -3.12 -28.47
N GLY A 456 25.21 -1.82 -28.43
CA GLY A 456 25.83 -1.06 -29.54
C GLY A 456 24.82 -0.59 -30.58
N LYS A 457 25.13 0.52 -31.28
CA LYS A 457 24.27 1.11 -32.34
C LYS A 457 23.99 0.18 -33.51
N GLY A 458 24.85 -0.77 -33.78
CA GLY A 458 24.71 -1.76 -34.88
C GLY A 458 24.59 -3.19 -34.37
N GLY A 459 24.43 -3.41 -33.08
CA GLY A 459 24.34 -4.73 -32.46
C GLY A 459 23.07 -5.46 -32.86
N ALA A 460 23.14 -6.78 -32.97
CA ALA A 460 21.95 -7.61 -33.18
C ALA A 460 21.04 -7.56 -31.95
N ALA A 461 19.74 -7.56 -32.18
CA ALA A 461 18.77 -7.72 -31.11
C ALA A 461 18.89 -9.13 -30.49
N GLN A 462 18.89 -9.20 -29.18
CA GLN A 462 19.00 -10.42 -28.42
C GLN A 462 17.79 -10.54 -27.49
N THR A 463 17.31 -11.75 -27.27
CA THR A 463 16.26 -11.98 -26.28
C THR A 463 16.77 -11.60 -24.90
N GLU A 464 16.01 -10.77 -24.21
CA GLU A 464 16.25 -10.40 -22.82
C GLU A 464 15.13 -10.98 -21.96
N TRP A 465 15.48 -11.44 -20.76
CA TRP A 465 14.53 -11.88 -19.77
C TRP A 465 15.09 -11.71 -18.36
N HIS A 466 14.20 -11.53 -17.41
CA HIS A 466 14.52 -11.60 -16.00
C HIS A 466 13.41 -12.32 -15.21
N LEU A 467 13.79 -12.88 -14.08
CA LEU A 467 12.87 -13.41 -13.08
C LEU A 467 13.35 -12.95 -11.71
N GLU A 468 12.44 -12.35 -10.95
CA GLU A 468 12.70 -11.89 -9.59
C GLU A 468 11.63 -12.42 -8.63
N GLY A 469 12.03 -12.64 -7.39
CA GLY A 469 11.10 -13.11 -6.37
C GLY A 469 11.51 -12.61 -5.00
N ARG A 470 10.50 -12.44 -4.16
CA ARG A 470 10.69 -12.19 -2.73
C ARG A 470 9.59 -12.85 -1.92
N VAL A 471 9.95 -13.31 -0.74
CA VAL A 471 9.00 -13.86 0.23
C VAL A 471 9.45 -13.46 1.62
N GLY A 472 8.52 -13.01 2.44
CA GLY A 472 8.82 -12.53 3.78
C GLY A 472 7.73 -12.82 4.78
N ARG A 473 8.13 -12.87 6.04
CA ARG A 473 7.24 -13.00 7.20
C ARG A 473 7.33 -11.75 8.05
N ARG A 474 6.18 -11.30 8.51
CA ARG A 474 6.03 -10.18 9.45
C ARG A 474 5.54 -10.70 10.79
N TRP A 475 6.04 -10.12 11.89
CA TRP A 475 5.59 -10.44 13.26
C TRP A 475 5.75 -9.21 14.16
N GLY A 476 4.95 -9.13 15.20
CA GLY A 476 4.96 -7.97 16.10
C GLY A 476 4.67 -6.67 15.37
N ILE A 477 5.28 -5.59 15.80
CA ILE A 477 5.17 -4.26 15.20
C ILE A 477 6.47 -3.91 14.48
N GLY A 478 6.42 -3.81 13.15
CA GLY A 478 7.55 -3.37 12.31
C GLY A 478 8.63 -4.41 12.07
N ASN A 479 8.49 -5.64 12.57
CA ASN A 479 9.47 -6.71 12.35
C ASN A 479 9.16 -7.49 11.08
N ARG A 480 10.19 -7.77 10.29
CA ARG A 480 10.08 -8.62 9.10
C ARG A 480 11.39 -9.34 8.80
N ILE A 481 11.27 -10.51 8.20
CA ILE A 481 12.35 -11.22 7.53
C ILE A 481 11.93 -11.45 6.08
N GLU A 482 12.82 -11.23 5.13
CA GLU A 482 12.51 -11.33 3.71
C GLU A 482 13.68 -11.98 2.97
N LEU A 483 13.39 -13.03 2.22
CA LEU A 483 14.29 -13.65 1.22
C LEU A 483 13.97 -13.03 -0.13
N PHE A 484 14.98 -12.73 -0.92
CA PHE A 484 14.82 -12.22 -2.28
C PHE A 484 15.87 -12.82 -3.23
N GLY A 485 15.55 -12.79 -4.52
CA GLY A 485 16.46 -13.25 -5.55
C GLY A 485 16.09 -12.71 -6.93
N LEU A 486 17.09 -12.66 -7.80
CA LEU A 486 16.99 -12.22 -9.19
C LEU A 486 17.87 -13.11 -10.07
N ILE A 487 17.36 -13.48 -11.24
CA ILE A 487 18.12 -14.06 -12.34
C ILE A 487 17.77 -13.32 -13.62
N THR A 488 18.77 -13.01 -14.45
CA THR A 488 18.56 -12.29 -15.72
C THR A 488 19.69 -12.54 -16.69
N ASN A 489 19.40 -12.33 -17.96
CA ASN A 489 20.41 -12.26 -19.02
C ASN A 489 20.61 -10.82 -19.57
N SER A 490 20.10 -9.80 -18.87
CA SER A 490 20.31 -8.41 -19.28
C SER A 490 21.75 -7.97 -19.06
N ALA A 491 22.39 -7.49 -20.10
CA ALA A 491 23.79 -7.02 -20.05
C ALA A 491 24.01 -5.84 -19.08
N VAL A 492 22.97 -5.09 -18.77
CA VAL A 492 23.06 -3.94 -17.86
C VAL A 492 22.91 -4.33 -16.38
N SER A 493 22.54 -5.56 -16.10
CA SER A 493 22.37 -6.05 -14.73
C SER A 493 23.71 -6.35 -14.04
N SER A 494 24.79 -6.39 -14.81
CA SER A 494 26.16 -6.52 -14.34
C SER A 494 26.99 -5.32 -14.80
N THR A 495 27.83 -4.82 -13.93
CA THR A 495 28.74 -3.70 -14.24
C THR A 495 29.80 -4.07 -15.28
N SER A 496 30.12 -5.35 -15.42
CA SER A 496 31.00 -5.89 -16.47
C SER A 496 30.34 -6.02 -17.83
N GLY A 497 28.97 -5.95 -17.89
CA GLY A 497 28.19 -6.24 -19.10
C GLY A 497 27.99 -7.74 -19.37
N ALA A 498 28.14 -8.55 -18.34
CA ALA A 498 27.90 -9.99 -18.39
C ALA A 498 26.46 -10.32 -18.79
N PHE A 499 26.30 -11.36 -19.62
CA PHE A 499 24.98 -11.78 -20.15
C PHE A 499 24.19 -12.70 -19.22
N ARG A 500 24.72 -13.05 -18.06
CA ARG A 500 23.99 -13.77 -17.02
C ARG A 500 24.37 -13.21 -15.68
N TYR A 501 23.33 -12.84 -14.92
CA TYR A 501 23.48 -12.35 -13.56
C TYR A 501 22.46 -13.04 -12.66
N ARG A 502 22.89 -13.40 -11.47
CA ARG A 502 22.06 -13.97 -10.43
C ARG A 502 22.43 -13.40 -9.07
N SER A 503 21.41 -13.16 -8.26
CA SER A 503 21.62 -12.74 -6.87
C SER A 503 20.57 -13.36 -5.96
N ALA A 504 20.94 -13.52 -4.69
CA ALA A 504 20.04 -13.92 -3.63
C ALA A 504 20.46 -13.27 -2.32
N GLY A 505 19.49 -12.95 -1.48
CA GLY A 505 19.77 -12.30 -0.22
C GLY A 505 18.67 -12.43 0.80
N LEU A 506 18.99 -12.00 2.01
CA LEU A 506 18.13 -11.97 3.18
C LEU A 506 18.15 -10.58 3.78
N THR A 507 16.97 -10.07 4.10
CA THR A 507 16.80 -8.85 4.91
C THR A 507 16.07 -9.17 6.20
N LEU A 508 16.59 -8.69 7.32
CA LEU A 508 15.95 -8.71 8.64
C LEU A 508 15.73 -7.26 9.10
N ARG A 509 14.49 -6.89 9.37
CA ARG A 509 14.14 -5.61 9.97
C ARG A 509 13.52 -5.82 11.35
N LEU A 510 14.01 -5.07 12.32
CA LEU A 510 13.51 -5.04 13.69
C LEU A 510 13.07 -3.61 14.05
N GLY A 511 11.82 -3.46 14.47
CA GLY A 511 11.30 -2.24 15.08
C GLY A 511 11.70 -2.22 16.57
N LEU A 512 12.36 -1.16 17.00
CA LEU A 512 12.88 -1.01 18.36
C LEU A 512 11.86 -0.37 19.31
#